data_b297406d0fd22446415648d602505be8
#
_entry.id   b297406d0fd22446415648d602505be8
#
_cell.length_a   1.000
_cell.length_b   1.000
_cell.length_c   1.000
_cell.angle_alpha   90.00
_cell.angle_beta   90.00
_cell.angle_gamma   90.00
#
_symmetry.space_group_name_H-M   'P 1'
#
loop_
_entity.id
_entity.type
_entity.pdbx_description
1 polymer ?
#
loop_
_entity_poly.entity_id
_entity_poly.type
_entity_poly.pdbx_seq_one_letter_code
_entity_poly.pdbx_strand_id
1 'polypeptide(L)'
;MKKIIHFAREKRIKSYRSILVFSFTQRLFMSISMNIIGPVIPLITVDLDIGLEYMGRIISFGTFALLISTIAAGFLLEIFGFKKIIFTGAVFILAGCTGLVFSYTIVIFIIAYTILQMGIGMLTVATLSLVGNHYFKNKSKSILISNIGLTVGAVVAPLLVSLSVYVNMGWQFIFFYLAIPQVILIAVLLFLKVPGGRKNFSAAGLKNLFHANRIIASHPYIALCCFIAFLYISTMQTFYTWFTSYFSSLNVSLDTSSLILAIYTTATVAGMLVKNYMVKHVEDKKLLLASISLSFVFLLSAFLFSNLTVKVIFIFLFGVNVAGNFSLTFSMGLNIGPRFTNIVSSLLHASSYLGVVFFQYLSGYMSENFSKNSVLYIDLALLLILIIVIAIINKRELKYLSREINIA
;
A
#
# COMPACT_ATOMS: atom_id res chain seq x y z
N MET A 1 39.38 22.85 -16.74
CA MET A 1 38.25 22.04 -17.24
C MET A 1 38.00 20.80 -16.39
N LYS A 2 38.96 19.90 -16.13
CA LYS A 2 38.75 18.67 -15.27
C LYS A 2 38.24 18.97 -13.84
N LYS A 3 38.74 20.01 -13.15
CA LYS A 3 38.26 20.41 -11.80
C LYS A 3 36.81 20.89 -11.79
N ILE A 4 36.35 21.62 -12.82
CA ILE A 4 34.96 22.10 -12.95
C ILE A 4 34.02 20.92 -13.20
N ILE A 5 34.42 19.96 -14.04
CA ILE A 5 33.66 18.73 -14.31
C ILE A 5 33.58 17.86 -13.04
N HIS A 6 34.67 17.74 -12.30
CA HIS A 6 34.71 17.00 -11.04
C HIS A 6 33.80 17.64 -9.98
N PHE A 7 33.86 18.95 -9.79
CA PHE A 7 33.01 19.69 -8.86
C PHE A 7 31.52 19.63 -9.23
N ALA A 8 31.19 19.76 -10.53
CA ALA A 8 29.82 19.60 -11.01
C ALA A 8 29.29 18.17 -10.80
N ARG A 9 30.15 17.15 -10.97
CA ARG A 9 29.82 15.75 -10.73
C ARG A 9 29.57 15.46 -9.24
N GLU A 10 30.41 15.97 -8.36
CA GLU A 10 30.23 15.84 -6.90
C GLU A 10 28.96 16.53 -6.41
N LYS A 11 28.72 17.76 -6.85
CA LYS A 11 27.49 18.51 -6.52
C LYS A 11 26.24 17.79 -7.01
N ARG A 12 26.29 17.16 -8.16
CA ARG A 12 25.20 16.34 -8.72
C ARG A 12 24.99 15.07 -7.92
N ILE A 13 26.05 14.37 -7.51
CA ILE A 13 25.97 13.15 -6.66
C ILE A 13 25.40 13.50 -5.29
N LYS A 14 25.81 14.62 -4.68
CA LYS A 14 25.32 15.08 -3.38
C LYS A 14 23.82 15.41 -3.44
N SER A 15 23.36 16.07 -4.50
CA SER A 15 21.93 16.35 -4.73
C SER A 15 21.11 15.07 -4.90
N TYR A 16 21.64 14.04 -5.58
CA TYR A 16 20.95 12.76 -5.76
C TYR A 16 20.78 12.00 -4.46
N ARG A 17 21.85 11.92 -3.64
CA ARG A 17 21.77 11.27 -2.33
C ARG A 17 20.71 11.92 -1.42
N SER A 18 20.68 13.26 -1.40
CA SER A 18 19.68 13.98 -0.59
C SER A 18 18.24 13.71 -1.02
N ILE A 19 17.97 13.63 -2.33
CA ILE A 19 16.64 13.28 -2.85
C ILE A 19 16.26 11.84 -2.47
N LEU A 20 17.19 10.90 -2.55
CA LEU A 20 16.94 9.51 -2.23
C LEU A 20 16.65 9.31 -0.72
N VAL A 21 17.47 9.93 0.13
CA VAL A 21 17.27 9.91 1.59
C VAL A 21 15.95 10.56 1.95
N PHE A 22 15.64 11.74 1.39
CA PHE A 22 14.35 12.40 1.59
C PHE A 22 13.19 11.50 1.18
N SER A 23 13.23 10.90 -0.02
CA SER A 23 12.16 10.02 -0.50
C SER A 23 11.99 8.77 0.37
N PHE A 24 13.10 8.17 0.81
CA PHE A 24 13.07 7.04 1.75
C PHE A 24 12.38 7.43 3.06
N THR A 25 12.83 8.53 3.68
CA THR A 25 12.29 8.98 4.98
C THR A 25 10.82 9.41 4.85
N GLN A 26 10.47 10.12 3.78
CA GLN A 26 9.08 10.52 3.52
C GLN A 26 8.17 9.31 3.36
N ARG A 27 8.61 8.28 2.63
CA ARG A 27 7.83 7.04 2.44
C ARG A 27 7.74 6.22 3.72
N LEU A 28 8.77 6.24 4.56
CA LEU A 28 8.75 5.60 5.87
C LEU A 28 7.65 6.21 6.75
N PHE A 29 7.65 7.52 6.96
CA PHE A 29 6.65 8.18 7.81
C PHE A 29 5.25 8.14 7.19
N MET A 30 5.13 8.25 5.87
CA MET A 30 3.87 8.04 5.15
C MET A 30 3.30 6.65 5.42
N SER A 31 4.15 5.62 5.36
CA SER A 31 3.73 4.24 5.60
C SER A 31 3.33 3.99 7.05
N ILE A 32 4.05 4.57 8.01
CA ILE A 32 3.64 4.52 9.42
C ILE A 32 2.25 5.14 9.57
N SER A 33 2.03 6.35 9.04
CA SER A 33 0.74 7.05 9.11
C SER A 33 -0.41 6.26 8.47
N MET A 34 -0.12 5.56 7.36
CA MET A 34 -1.10 4.72 6.68
C MET A 34 -1.49 3.48 7.49
N ASN A 35 -0.51 2.87 8.14
CA ASN A 35 -0.67 1.55 8.77
C ASN A 35 -1.00 1.61 10.28
N ILE A 36 -1.07 2.78 10.92
CA ILE A 36 -1.43 2.89 12.34
C ILE A 36 -2.91 2.66 12.58
N ILE A 37 -3.79 3.07 11.66
CA ILE A 37 -5.25 3.05 11.88
C ILE A 37 -5.75 1.65 12.23
N GLY A 38 -5.35 0.62 11.49
CA GLY A 38 -5.78 -0.75 11.76
C GLY A 38 -5.54 -1.18 13.20
N PRO A 39 -4.29 -1.15 13.68
CA PRO A 39 -3.98 -1.52 15.07
C PRO A 39 -4.73 -0.75 16.15
N VAL A 40 -5.09 0.50 15.92
CA VAL A 40 -5.77 1.34 16.92
C VAL A 40 -7.31 1.33 16.81
N ILE A 41 -7.90 0.62 15.86
CA ILE A 41 -9.36 0.53 15.71
C ILE A 41 -10.07 0.21 17.03
N PRO A 42 -9.63 -0.79 17.86
CA PRO A 42 -10.30 -1.08 19.10
C PRO A 42 -10.35 0.09 20.08
N LEU A 43 -9.33 0.96 20.09
CA LEU A 43 -9.32 2.16 20.95
C LEU A 43 -10.23 3.25 20.38
N ILE A 44 -10.18 3.48 19.07
CA ILE A 44 -10.99 4.52 18.41
C ILE A 44 -12.48 4.21 18.56
N THR A 45 -12.88 2.95 18.38
CA THR A 45 -14.29 2.54 18.48
C THR A 45 -14.85 2.73 19.89
N VAL A 46 -14.05 2.54 20.92
CA VAL A 46 -14.42 2.81 22.31
C VAL A 46 -14.48 4.29 22.58
N ASP A 47 -13.45 5.06 22.20
CA ASP A 47 -13.36 6.50 22.50
C ASP A 47 -14.41 7.36 21.79
N LEU A 48 -14.78 6.96 20.56
CA LEU A 48 -15.77 7.70 19.74
C LEU A 48 -17.17 7.10 19.83
N ASP A 49 -17.36 6.02 20.61
CA ASP A 49 -18.62 5.30 20.77
C ASP A 49 -19.25 4.90 19.42
N ILE A 50 -18.46 4.24 18.57
CA ILE A 50 -18.87 3.81 17.23
C ILE A 50 -18.67 2.31 17.03
N GLY A 51 -19.57 1.71 16.24
CA GLY A 51 -19.45 0.30 15.85
C GLY A 51 -18.38 0.05 14.77
N LEU A 52 -18.03 -1.23 14.60
CA LEU A 52 -17.06 -1.67 13.59
C LEU A 52 -17.55 -1.41 12.17
N GLU A 53 -18.87 -1.51 11.92
CA GLU A 53 -19.46 -1.17 10.62
C GLU A 53 -19.22 0.30 10.26
N TYR A 54 -19.46 1.19 11.23
CA TYR A 54 -19.25 2.61 11.01
C TYR A 54 -17.77 2.92 10.77
N MET A 55 -16.88 2.28 11.52
CA MET A 55 -15.43 2.37 11.29
C MET A 55 -15.05 1.85 9.90
N GLY A 56 -15.64 0.75 9.45
CA GLY A 56 -15.46 0.21 8.10
C GLY A 56 -15.87 1.21 6.99
N ARG A 57 -17.00 1.94 7.19
CA ARG A 57 -17.43 3.02 6.29
C ARG A 57 -16.41 4.15 6.23
N ILE A 58 -15.88 4.57 7.38
CA ILE A 58 -14.86 5.64 7.45
C ILE A 58 -13.59 5.22 6.72
N ILE A 59 -13.11 4.00 6.97
CA ILE A 59 -11.88 3.49 6.34
C ILE A 59 -12.07 3.37 4.82
N SER A 60 -13.22 2.87 4.36
CA SER A 60 -13.56 2.79 2.95
C SER A 60 -13.60 4.16 2.29
N PHE A 61 -14.24 5.14 2.92
CA PHE A 61 -14.31 6.51 2.42
C PHE A 61 -12.92 7.16 2.33
N GLY A 62 -12.09 7.00 3.37
CA GLY A 62 -10.71 7.46 3.36
C GLY A 62 -9.87 6.80 2.26
N THR A 63 -10.01 5.48 2.06
CA THR A 63 -9.33 4.75 0.99
C THR A 63 -9.80 5.21 -0.40
N PHE A 64 -11.07 5.54 -0.54
CA PHE A 64 -11.59 6.13 -1.79
C PHE A 64 -10.99 7.52 -2.05
N ALA A 65 -10.84 8.34 -1.02
CA ALA A 65 -10.16 9.63 -1.12
C ALA A 65 -8.67 9.47 -1.49
N LEU A 66 -7.98 8.45 -0.94
CA LEU A 66 -6.64 8.07 -1.31
C LEU A 66 -6.56 7.68 -2.79
N LEU A 67 -7.48 6.86 -3.29
CA LEU A 67 -7.54 6.47 -4.70
C LEU A 67 -7.67 7.69 -5.61
N ILE A 68 -8.64 8.56 -5.33
CA ILE A 68 -8.87 9.79 -6.13
C ILE A 68 -7.63 10.68 -6.09
N SER A 69 -7.04 10.91 -4.92
CA SER A 69 -5.86 11.76 -4.79
C SER A 69 -4.63 11.17 -5.47
N THR A 70 -4.49 9.85 -5.49
CA THR A 70 -3.42 9.13 -6.22
C THR A 70 -3.54 9.36 -7.72
N ILE A 71 -4.74 9.23 -8.27
CA ILE A 71 -5.01 9.47 -9.70
C ILE A 71 -4.79 10.96 -10.03
N ALA A 72 -5.35 11.85 -9.24
CA ALA A 72 -5.20 13.30 -9.41
C ALA A 72 -3.73 13.72 -9.35
N ALA A 73 -2.95 13.19 -8.41
CA ALA A 73 -1.53 13.50 -8.27
C ALA A 73 -0.73 13.14 -9.53
N GLY A 74 -1.06 12.05 -10.21
CA GLY A 74 -0.43 11.69 -11.48
C GLY A 74 -0.53 12.82 -12.53
N PHE A 75 -1.71 13.42 -12.67
CA PHE A 75 -1.94 14.56 -13.57
C PHE A 75 -1.33 15.87 -13.05
N LEU A 76 -1.52 16.14 -11.75
CA LEU A 76 -1.04 17.38 -11.13
C LEU A 76 0.49 17.47 -11.11
N LEU A 77 1.21 16.35 -11.08
CA LEU A 77 2.66 16.30 -11.17
C LEU A 77 3.20 16.88 -12.49
N GLU A 78 2.50 16.65 -13.60
CA GLU A 78 2.89 17.18 -14.90
C GLU A 78 2.68 18.70 -15.00
N ILE A 79 1.63 19.20 -14.32
CA ILE A 79 1.25 20.62 -14.34
C ILE A 79 2.08 21.44 -13.36
N PHE A 80 2.14 20.99 -12.10
CA PHE A 80 2.71 21.77 -10.99
C PHE A 80 4.14 21.33 -10.62
N GLY A 81 4.59 20.16 -11.08
CA GLY A 81 5.89 19.58 -10.79
C GLY A 81 5.99 18.92 -9.41
N PHE A 82 7.07 18.15 -9.22
CA PHE A 82 7.25 17.29 -8.05
C PHE A 82 7.23 18.05 -6.72
N LYS A 83 7.95 19.18 -6.64
CA LYS A 83 8.11 19.89 -5.35
C LYS A 83 6.78 20.36 -4.76
N LYS A 84 5.91 20.92 -5.61
CA LYS A 84 4.60 21.42 -5.16
C LYS A 84 3.70 20.29 -4.70
N ILE A 85 3.62 19.19 -5.46
CA ILE A 85 2.75 18.05 -5.13
C ILE A 85 3.22 17.33 -3.87
N ILE A 86 4.55 17.15 -3.71
CA ILE A 86 5.11 16.56 -2.49
C ILE A 86 4.84 17.49 -1.29
N PHE A 87 4.97 18.80 -1.46
CA PHE A 87 4.67 19.77 -0.41
C PHE A 87 3.20 19.72 0.00
N THR A 88 2.27 19.75 -0.97
CA THR A 88 0.82 19.67 -0.69
C THR A 88 0.46 18.35 0.01
N GLY A 89 0.98 17.21 -0.48
CA GLY A 89 0.73 15.91 0.15
C GLY A 89 1.30 15.83 1.57
N ALA A 90 2.49 16.41 1.80
CA ALA A 90 3.10 16.47 3.12
C ALA A 90 2.31 17.35 4.09
N VAL A 91 1.80 18.49 3.62
CA VAL A 91 0.91 19.38 4.41
C VAL A 91 -0.42 18.68 4.73
N PHE A 92 -0.97 17.89 3.79
CA PHE A 92 -2.19 17.12 4.05
C PHE A 92 -1.95 16.03 5.09
N ILE A 93 -0.81 15.31 5.07
CA ILE A 93 -0.47 14.36 6.13
C ILE A 93 -0.33 15.08 7.48
N LEU A 94 0.37 16.22 7.52
CA LEU A 94 0.52 17.00 8.74
C LEU A 94 -0.84 17.46 9.27
N ALA A 95 -1.68 18.04 8.42
CA ALA A 95 -3.02 18.50 8.80
C ALA A 95 -3.91 17.33 9.26
N GLY A 96 -3.86 16.21 8.57
CA GLY A 96 -4.59 14.99 8.95
C GLY A 96 -4.11 14.43 10.29
N CYS A 97 -2.81 14.29 10.51
CA CYS A 97 -2.25 13.85 11.80
C CYS A 97 -2.64 14.82 12.93
N THR A 98 -2.48 16.12 12.71
CA THR A 98 -2.87 17.15 13.72
C THR A 98 -4.37 17.11 14.00
N GLY A 99 -5.21 16.98 12.95
CA GLY A 99 -6.65 16.83 13.11
C GLY A 99 -7.04 15.59 13.91
N LEU A 100 -6.33 14.46 13.72
CA LEU A 100 -6.57 13.22 14.47
C LEU A 100 -6.17 13.35 15.95
N VAL A 101 -5.17 14.16 16.29
CA VAL A 101 -4.84 14.48 17.70
C VAL A 101 -6.02 15.15 18.42
N PHE A 102 -6.74 16.04 17.73
CA PHE A 102 -7.88 16.79 18.27
C PHE A 102 -9.24 16.19 17.92
N SER A 103 -9.29 14.93 17.47
CA SER A 103 -10.53 14.29 17.06
C SER A 103 -11.35 13.75 18.24
N TYR A 104 -11.94 14.64 19.00
CA TYR A 104 -12.88 14.32 20.08
C TYR A 104 -14.30 14.03 19.59
N THR A 105 -14.57 14.22 18.29
CA THR A 105 -15.85 13.91 17.65
C THR A 105 -15.63 13.13 16.37
N ILE A 106 -16.62 12.32 16.02
CA ILE A 106 -16.59 11.49 14.82
C ILE A 106 -16.43 12.32 13.53
N VAL A 107 -17.03 13.52 13.49
CA VAL A 107 -16.96 14.40 12.31
C VAL A 107 -15.52 14.89 12.10
N ILE A 108 -14.84 15.33 13.16
CA ILE A 108 -13.44 15.76 13.09
C ILE A 108 -12.56 14.58 12.68
N PHE A 109 -12.82 13.39 13.23
CA PHE A 109 -12.10 12.17 12.86
C PHE A 109 -12.23 11.85 11.38
N ILE A 110 -13.45 11.85 10.82
CA ILE A 110 -13.69 11.58 9.39
C ILE A 110 -12.95 12.57 8.51
N ILE A 111 -13.06 13.87 8.81
CA ILE A 111 -12.40 14.92 8.02
C ILE A 111 -10.89 14.78 8.10
N ALA A 112 -10.33 14.64 9.30
CA ALA A 112 -8.89 14.52 9.51
C ALA A 112 -8.31 13.27 8.85
N TYR A 113 -8.98 12.12 9.00
CA TYR A 113 -8.59 10.87 8.37
C TYR A 113 -8.64 10.95 6.84
N THR A 114 -9.69 11.56 6.30
CA THR A 114 -9.82 11.76 4.84
C THR A 114 -8.69 12.64 4.29
N ILE A 115 -8.36 13.74 4.97
CA ILE A 115 -7.25 14.62 4.59
C ILE A 115 -5.91 13.86 4.66
N LEU A 116 -5.70 13.06 5.72
CA LEU A 116 -4.53 12.19 5.85
C LEU A 116 -4.39 11.25 4.65
N GLN A 117 -5.46 10.56 4.29
CA GLN A 117 -5.48 9.61 3.18
C GLN A 117 -5.24 10.28 1.82
N MET A 118 -5.78 11.49 1.61
CA MET A 118 -5.47 12.28 0.40
C MET A 118 -3.98 12.63 0.33
N GLY A 119 -3.36 13.03 1.43
CA GLY A 119 -1.93 13.29 1.51
C GLY A 119 -1.08 12.07 1.18
N ILE A 120 -1.45 10.90 1.72
CA ILE A 120 -0.80 9.62 1.45
C ILE A 120 -0.89 9.27 -0.05
N GLY A 121 -2.06 9.41 -0.66
CA GLY A 121 -2.27 9.17 -2.09
C GLY A 121 -1.37 10.04 -2.97
N MET A 122 -1.30 11.34 -2.68
CA MET A 122 -0.43 12.28 -3.40
C MET A 122 1.05 11.90 -3.28
N LEU A 123 1.52 11.60 -2.08
CA LEU A 123 2.92 11.27 -1.82
C LEU A 123 3.32 9.90 -2.40
N THR A 124 2.41 8.95 -2.47
CA THR A 124 2.65 7.62 -3.05
C THR A 124 3.16 7.74 -4.48
N VAL A 125 2.50 8.54 -5.30
CA VAL A 125 2.90 8.75 -6.70
C VAL A 125 4.07 9.71 -6.82
N ALA A 126 4.02 10.84 -6.09
CA ALA A 126 4.99 11.91 -6.26
C ALA A 126 6.41 11.52 -5.86
N THR A 127 6.57 10.81 -4.73
CA THR A 127 7.91 10.38 -4.26
C THR A 127 8.50 9.30 -5.15
N LEU A 128 7.70 8.33 -5.60
CA LEU A 128 8.14 7.27 -6.48
C LEU A 128 8.56 7.82 -7.86
N SER A 129 7.73 8.69 -8.43
CA SER A 129 8.01 9.34 -9.71
C SER A 129 9.23 10.26 -9.64
N LEU A 130 9.45 10.97 -8.53
CA LEU A 130 10.63 11.78 -8.31
C LEU A 130 11.91 10.94 -8.39
N VAL A 131 11.95 9.83 -7.65
CA VAL A 131 13.10 8.91 -7.67
C VAL A 131 13.26 8.28 -9.05
N GLY A 132 12.17 7.80 -9.66
CA GLY A 132 12.18 7.17 -10.98
C GLY A 132 12.69 8.08 -12.11
N ASN A 133 12.41 9.38 -12.05
CA ASN A 133 12.84 10.35 -13.07
C ASN A 133 14.26 10.88 -12.85
N HIS A 134 14.80 10.78 -11.61
CA HIS A 134 16.12 11.33 -11.28
C HIS A 134 17.28 10.36 -11.48
N TYR A 135 17.03 9.05 -11.38
CA TYR A 135 18.06 8.02 -11.37
C TYR A 135 18.10 7.21 -12.66
N PHE A 136 18.52 7.83 -13.79
CA PHE A 136 18.57 7.13 -15.09
C PHE A 136 19.49 5.92 -15.11
N LYS A 137 20.65 5.96 -14.46
CA LYS A 137 21.65 4.86 -14.49
C LYS A 137 21.35 3.71 -13.52
N ASN A 138 20.67 3.98 -12.39
CA ASN A 138 20.38 2.99 -11.34
C ASN A 138 18.91 3.11 -10.88
N LYS A 139 17.98 3.32 -11.82
CA LYS A 139 16.57 3.58 -11.55
C LYS A 139 15.94 2.52 -10.65
N SER A 140 16.09 1.25 -11.01
CA SER A 140 15.50 0.13 -10.26
C SER A 140 16.03 0.05 -8.82
N LYS A 141 17.35 0.22 -8.61
CA LYS A 141 17.96 0.22 -7.28
C LYS A 141 17.43 1.38 -6.42
N SER A 142 17.29 2.56 -7.00
CA SER A 142 16.82 3.74 -6.26
C SER A 142 15.34 3.65 -5.88
N ILE A 143 14.51 3.11 -6.77
CA ILE A 143 13.10 2.80 -6.49
C ILE A 143 13.01 1.75 -5.38
N LEU A 144 13.85 0.70 -5.43
CA LEU A 144 13.88 -0.33 -4.39
C LEU A 144 14.24 0.27 -3.03
N ILE A 145 15.29 1.09 -2.94
CA ILE A 145 15.68 1.75 -1.68
C ILE A 145 14.53 2.62 -1.14
N SER A 146 13.86 3.38 -2.01
CA SER A 146 12.70 4.19 -1.61
C SER A 146 11.55 3.32 -1.09
N ASN A 147 11.31 2.15 -1.70
CA ASN A 147 10.29 1.20 -1.27
C ASN A 147 10.63 0.50 0.06
N ILE A 148 11.92 0.31 0.38
CA ILE A 148 12.33 -0.20 1.69
C ILE A 148 11.80 0.72 2.81
N GLY A 149 11.81 2.06 2.61
CA GLY A 149 11.21 2.98 3.56
C GLY A 149 9.73 2.67 3.84
N LEU A 150 8.95 2.40 2.78
CA LEU A 150 7.54 2.01 2.91
C LEU A 150 7.38 0.70 3.70
N THR A 151 8.20 -0.30 3.42
CA THR A 151 8.12 -1.61 4.07
C THR A 151 8.53 -1.54 5.55
N VAL A 152 9.59 -0.80 5.85
CA VAL A 152 10.03 -0.56 7.25
C VAL A 152 8.94 0.18 8.02
N GLY A 153 8.30 1.19 7.42
CA GLY A 153 7.19 1.90 8.05
C GLY A 153 6.00 1.00 8.40
N ALA A 154 5.68 0.03 7.55
CA ALA A 154 4.61 -0.94 7.81
C ALA A 154 4.92 -1.87 8.99
N VAL A 155 6.20 -2.19 9.24
CA VAL A 155 6.65 -2.95 10.42
C VAL A 155 6.65 -2.07 11.67
N VAL A 156 7.11 -0.82 11.55
CA VAL A 156 7.24 0.10 12.68
C VAL A 156 5.86 0.53 13.21
N ALA A 157 4.85 0.67 12.36
CA ALA A 157 3.51 1.13 12.76
C ALA A 157 2.90 0.30 13.91
N PRO A 158 2.74 -1.03 13.81
CA PRO A 158 2.17 -1.82 14.91
C PRO A 158 3.09 -1.89 16.13
N LEU A 159 4.42 -1.76 15.99
CA LEU A 159 5.34 -1.66 17.12
C LEU A 159 5.14 -0.36 17.91
N LEU A 160 4.91 0.76 17.23
CA LEU A 160 4.59 2.03 17.88
C LEU A 160 3.26 1.95 18.63
N VAL A 161 2.26 1.28 18.07
CA VAL A 161 0.97 1.08 18.75
C VAL A 161 1.15 0.20 19.98
N SER A 162 1.84 -0.93 19.86
CA SER A 162 2.13 -1.81 21.01
C SER A 162 2.83 -1.04 22.13
N LEU A 163 3.87 -0.27 21.80
CA LEU A 163 4.59 0.53 22.79
C LEU A 163 3.69 1.59 23.43
N SER A 164 2.87 2.30 22.65
CA SER A 164 1.97 3.34 23.16
C SER A 164 0.93 2.78 24.12
N VAL A 165 0.38 1.62 23.80
CA VAL A 165 -0.57 0.92 24.70
C VAL A 165 0.13 0.45 25.96
N TYR A 166 1.33 -0.13 25.86
CA TYR A 166 2.11 -0.58 27.02
C TYR A 166 2.42 0.54 28.01
N VAL A 167 2.68 1.77 27.53
CA VAL A 167 2.90 2.93 28.41
C VAL A 167 1.61 3.72 28.73
N ASN A 168 0.44 3.15 28.45
CA ASN A 168 -0.87 3.76 28.67
C ASN A 168 -1.07 5.12 28.01
N MET A 169 -0.50 5.34 26.82
CA MET A 169 -0.73 6.54 26.02
C MET A 169 -1.98 6.35 25.14
N GLY A 170 -2.81 7.39 25.07
CA GLY A 170 -3.94 7.42 24.13
C GLY A 170 -3.48 7.33 22.68
N TRP A 171 -4.32 6.79 21.80
CA TRP A 171 -4.02 6.63 20.37
C TRP A 171 -3.74 7.97 19.67
N GLN A 172 -4.30 9.07 20.15
CA GLN A 172 -4.07 10.43 19.63
C GLN A 172 -2.59 10.84 19.69
N PHE A 173 -1.88 10.43 20.75
CA PHE A 173 -0.46 10.76 20.90
C PHE A 173 0.42 10.16 19.82
N ILE A 174 0.02 9.00 19.24
CA ILE A 174 0.76 8.39 18.14
C ILE A 174 0.78 9.34 16.93
N PHE A 175 -0.36 9.96 16.61
CA PHE A 175 -0.46 10.93 15.51
C PHE A 175 0.28 12.23 15.83
N PHE A 176 0.32 12.65 17.08
CA PHE A 176 1.15 13.78 17.51
C PHE A 176 2.64 13.53 17.22
N TYR A 177 3.15 12.35 17.61
CA TYR A 177 4.54 11.98 17.32
C TYR A 177 4.83 11.85 15.82
N LEU A 178 3.86 11.53 15.00
CA LEU A 178 4.01 11.50 13.54
C LEU A 178 3.97 12.89 12.91
N ALA A 179 3.28 13.84 13.51
CA ALA A 179 3.26 15.22 13.04
C ALA A 179 4.64 15.87 13.11
N ILE A 180 5.44 15.57 14.14
CA ILE A 180 6.77 16.16 14.34
C ILE A 180 7.73 15.89 13.18
N PRO A 181 8.03 14.62 12.80
CA PRO A 181 8.89 14.34 11.64
C PRO A 181 8.32 14.89 10.34
N GLN A 182 7.00 15.00 10.21
CA GLN A 182 6.38 15.57 9.02
C GLN A 182 6.69 17.07 8.86
N VAL A 183 6.69 17.84 9.96
CA VAL A 183 7.15 19.25 9.96
C VAL A 183 8.61 19.33 9.50
N ILE A 184 9.48 18.47 10.03
CA ILE A 184 10.90 18.44 9.65
C ILE A 184 11.06 18.11 8.17
N LEU A 185 10.30 17.15 7.65
CA LEU A 185 10.34 16.77 6.24
C LEU A 185 9.84 17.88 5.31
N ILE A 186 8.83 18.63 5.72
CA ILE A 186 8.37 19.82 4.99
C ILE A 186 9.48 20.87 4.96
N ALA A 187 10.11 21.16 6.10
CA ALA A 187 11.22 22.10 6.17
C ALA A 187 12.39 21.67 5.28
N VAL A 188 12.79 20.39 5.33
CA VAL A 188 13.85 19.84 4.45
C VAL A 188 13.47 19.99 2.98
N LEU A 189 12.21 19.73 2.60
CA LEU A 189 11.73 19.88 1.23
C LEU A 189 11.86 21.31 0.69
N LEU A 190 11.65 22.31 1.54
CA LEU A 190 11.78 23.73 1.14
C LEU A 190 13.21 24.04 0.65
N PHE A 191 14.22 23.49 1.33
CA PHE A 191 15.63 23.67 0.98
C PHE A 191 16.12 22.69 -0.10
N LEU A 192 15.38 21.60 -0.35
CA LEU A 192 15.78 20.61 -1.33
C LEU A 192 15.57 21.13 -2.77
N LYS A 193 16.61 21.02 -3.57
CA LYS A 193 16.54 21.34 -5.01
C LYS A 193 15.90 20.16 -5.74
N VAL A 194 14.57 20.19 -5.86
CA VAL A 194 13.80 19.23 -6.65
C VAL A 194 13.63 19.77 -8.07
N PRO A 195 13.88 18.97 -9.10
CA PRO A 195 13.67 19.41 -10.48
C PRO A 195 12.22 19.74 -10.76
N GLY A 196 12.05 20.74 -11.64
CA GLY A 196 10.72 21.15 -12.12
C GLY A 196 10.06 20.04 -12.95
N GLY A 197 8.72 20.01 -12.96
CA GLY A 197 7.95 19.15 -13.86
C GLY A 197 8.11 19.58 -15.34
N ARG A 198 7.82 18.65 -16.25
CA ARG A 198 7.74 18.95 -17.68
C ARG A 198 6.54 19.88 -17.93
N LYS A 199 6.80 21.06 -18.50
CA LYS A 199 5.77 22.08 -18.81
C LYS A 199 4.87 21.75 -20.03
N ASN A 200 5.07 20.62 -20.68
CA ASN A 200 4.35 20.29 -21.92
C ASN A 200 3.21 19.32 -21.67
N PHE A 201 2.15 19.81 -21.03
CA PHE A 201 0.89 19.09 -20.97
C PHE A 201 0.01 19.51 -22.16
N SER A 202 -0.25 18.58 -23.07
CA SER A 202 -1.15 18.79 -24.21
C SER A 202 -2.48 18.10 -23.94
N ALA A 203 -3.60 18.79 -24.13
CA ALA A 203 -4.94 18.21 -24.05
C ALA A 203 -5.11 17.01 -25.02
N ALA A 204 -4.43 17.02 -26.16
CA ALA A 204 -4.37 15.91 -27.11
C ALA A 204 -3.69 14.68 -26.50
N GLY A 205 -2.64 14.88 -25.68
CA GLY A 205 -1.97 13.79 -24.95
C GLY A 205 -2.90 13.10 -23.94
N LEU A 206 -3.75 13.86 -23.25
CA LEU A 206 -4.79 13.30 -22.35
C LEU A 206 -5.79 12.43 -23.10
N LYS A 207 -6.34 12.90 -24.22
CA LYS A 207 -7.32 12.14 -25.00
C LYS A 207 -6.74 10.83 -25.52
N ASN A 208 -5.47 10.86 -25.96
CA ASN A 208 -4.77 9.66 -26.42
C ASN A 208 -4.50 8.68 -25.26
N LEU A 209 -4.18 9.16 -24.06
CA LEU A 209 -4.03 8.34 -22.87
C LEU A 209 -5.35 7.67 -22.46
N PHE A 210 -6.47 8.40 -22.49
CA PHE A 210 -7.79 7.81 -22.19
C PHE A 210 -8.18 6.76 -23.22
N HIS A 211 -7.90 6.99 -24.51
CA HIS A 211 -8.19 6.02 -25.56
C HIS A 211 -7.34 4.75 -25.41
N ALA A 212 -6.04 4.89 -25.19
CA ALA A 212 -5.14 3.78 -24.92
C ALA A 212 -5.53 3.01 -23.65
N ASN A 213 -5.91 3.73 -22.57
CA ASN A 213 -6.42 3.11 -21.33
C ASN A 213 -7.64 2.23 -21.60
N ARG A 214 -8.59 2.70 -22.40
CA ARG A 214 -9.81 1.94 -22.73
C ARG A 214 -9.48 0.65 -23.50
N ILE A 215 -8.60 0.72 -24.51
CA ILE A 215 -8.21 -0.45 -25.32
C ILE A 215 -7.48 -1.48 -24.43
N ILE A 216 -6.54 -1.03 -23.60
CA ILE A 216 -5.76 -1.91 -22.72
C ILE A 216 -6.64 -2.51 -21.62
N ALA A 217 -7.54 -1.73 -21.02
CA ALA A 217 -8.48 -2.20 -20.00
C ALA A 217 -9.47 -3.24 -20.54
N SER A 218 -9.83 -3.18 -21.83
CA SER A 218 -10.69 -4.17 -22.46
C SER A 218 -9.99 -5.48 -22.81
N HIS A 219 -8.65 -5.56 -22.67
CA HIS A 219 -7.92 -6.80 -22.93
C HIS A 219 -8.19 -7.83 -21.82
N PRO A 220 -8.73 -9.03 -22.15
CA PRO A 220 -9.24 -9.98 -21.13
C PRO A 220 -8.20 -10.39 -20.08
N TYR A 221 -6.94 -10.50 -20.47
CA TYR A 221 -5.89 -10.90 -19.53
C TYR A 221 -5.50 -9.75 -18.58
N ILE A 222 -5.49 -8.52 -19.06
CA ILE A 222 -5.23 -7.37 -18.20
C ILE A 222 -6.38 -7.18 -17.21
N ALA A 223 -7.64 -7.35 -17.69
CA ALA A 223 -8.81 -7.36 -16.82
C ALA A 223 -8.70 -8.44 -15.73
N LEU A 224 -8.18 -9.62 -16.09
CA LEU A 224 -7.97 -10.72 -15.16
C LEU A 224 -6.83 -10.42 -14.15
N CYS A 225 -5.71 -9.83 -14.59
CA CYS A 225 -4.66 -9.35 -13.69
C CYS A 225 -5.20 -8.25 -12.75
N CYS A 226 -6.05 -7.36 -13.24
CA CYS A 226 -6.74 -6.35 -12.43
C CYS A 226 -7.65 -7.00 -11.38
N PHE A 227 -8.37 -8.06 -11.75
CA PHE A 227 -9.23 -8.80 -10.82
C PHE A 227 -8.41 -9.56 -9.76
N ILE A 228 -7.29 -10.17 -10.14
CA ILE A 228 -6.35 -10.77 -9.17
C ILE A 228 -5.80 -9.70 -8.22
N ALA A 229 -5.40 -8.54 -8.73
CA ALA A 229 -4.90 -7.44 -7.91
C ALA A 229 -5.98 -6.89 -6.96
N PHE A 230 -7.23 -6.77 -7.44
CA PHE A 230 -8.41 -6.39 -6.67
C PHE A 230 -8.61 -7.32 -5.46
N LEU A 231 -8.62 -8.63 -5.67
CA LEU A 231 -8.83 -9.62 -4.60
C LEU A 231 -7.62 -9.69 -3.66
N TYR A 232 -6.41 -9.76 -4.23
CA TYR A 232 -5.18 -9.97 -3.47
C TYR A 232 -4.87 -8.81 -2.50
N ILE A 233 -4.89 -7.56 -2.99
CA ILE A 233 -4.60 -6.40 -2.13
C ILE A 233 -5.72 -6.20 -1.10
N SER A 234 -6.96 -6.53 -1.46
CA SER A 234 -8.06 -6.54 -0.49
C SER A 234 -7.78 -7.49 0.67
N THR A 235 -7.40 -8.75 0.38
CA THR A 235 -7.05 -9.73 1.44
C THR A 235 -5.92 -9.20 2.34
N MET A 236 -4.86 -8.65 1.75
CA MET A 236 -3.75 -8.11 2.53
C MET A 236 -4.18 -6.96 3.45
N GLN A 237 -4.99 -6.04 2.92
CA GLN A 237 -5.39 -4.82 3.64
C GLN A 237 -6.52 -5.07 4.64
N THR A 238 -7.48 -5.95 4.33
CA THR A 238 -8.52 -6.34 5.30
C THR A 238 -7.91 -7.08 6.48
N PHE A 239 -7.06 -8.08 6.21
CA PHE A 239 -6.35 -8.81 7.26
C PHE A 239 -5.55 -7.85 8.15
N TYR A 240 -4.75 -6.95 7.56
CA TYR A 240 -3.95 -6.01 8.33
C TYR A 240 -4.82 -5.06 9.17
N THR A 241 -5.85 -4.48 8.58
CA THR A 241 -6.69 -3.45 9.21
C THR A 241 -7.50 -4.00 10.37
N TRP A 242 -8.10 -5.18 10.21
CA TRP A 242 -9.01 -5.76 11.20
C TRP A 242 -8.34 -6.74 12.16
N PHE A 243 -7.04 -6.95 12.01
CA PHE A 243 -6.26 -7.93 12.77
C PHE A 243 -6.40 -7.77 14.28
N THR A 244 -6.16 -6.58 14.80
CA THR A 244 -6.23 -6.30 16.24
C THR A 244 -7.65 -6.41 16.78
N SER A 245 -8.65 -6.01 16.00
CA SER A 245 -10.08 -6.19 16.35
C SER A 245 -10.45 -7.68 16.45
N TYR A 246 -9.92 -8.52 15.56
CA TYR A 246 -10.07 -9.97 15.65
C TYR A 246 -9.42 -10.53 16.91
N PHE A 247 -8.15 -10.18 17.19
CA PHE A 247 -7.45 -10.67 18.37
C PHE A 247 -8.05 -10.16 19.69
N SER A 248 -8.59 -8.95 19.70
CA SER A 248 -9.36 -8.43 20.84
C SER A 248 -10.60 -9.30 21.14
N SER A 249 -11.23 -9.91 20.13
CA SER A 249 -12.35 -10.84 20.35
C SER A 249 -11.93 -12.19 20.98
N LEU A 250 -10.64 -12.52 20.92
CA LEU A 250 -10.04 -13.68 21.56
C LEU A 250 -9.48 -13.36 22.97
N ASN A 251 -9.82 -12.19 23.53
CA ASN A 251 -9.30 -11.68 24.81
C ASN A 251 -7.77 -11.52 24.83
N VAL A 252 -7.14 -11.32 23.67
CA VAL A 252 -5.73 -10.97 23.57
C VAL A 252 -5.59 -9.45 23.74
N SER A 253 -4.67 -9.01 24.60
CA SER A 253 -4.42 -7.60 24.84
C SER A 253 -3.97 -6.88 23.57
N LEU A 254 -4.24 -5.58 23.49
CA LEU A 254 -3.98 -4.79 22.27
C LEU A 254 -2.48 -4.64 21.98
N ASP A 255 -1.65 -4.51 23.02
CA ASP A 255 -0.19 -4.50 22.90
C ASP A 255 0.33 -5.81 22.29
N THR A 256 -0.12 -6.95 22.80
CA THR A 256 0.24 -8.29 22.30
C THR A 256 -0.26 -8.50 20.87
N SER A 257 -1.50 -8.14 20.55
CA SER A 257 -2.04 -8.29 19.19
C SER A 257 -1.29 -7.39 18.18
N SER A 258 -0.89 -6.20 18.60
CA SER A 258 -0.06 -5.31 17.78
C SER A 258 1.35 -5.88 17.57
N LEU A 259 1.96 -6.54 18.56
CA LEU A 259 3.23 -7.26 18.39
C LEU A 259 3.09 -8.43 17.40
N ILE A 260 2.01 -9.19 17.48
CA ILE A 260 1.75 -10.29 16.53
C ILE A 260 1.58 -9.74 15.11
N LEU A 261 0.93 -8.59 14.96
CA LEU A 261 0.84 -7.90 13.66
C LEU A 261 2.21 -7.45 13.15
N ALA A 262 3.10 -7.00 14.04
CA ALA A 262 4.50 -6.68 13.68
C ALA A 262 5.27 -7.93 13.22
N ILE A 263 5.04 -9.08 13.84
CA ILE A 263 5.60 -10.38 13.41
C ILE A 263 5.10 -10.72 12.00
N TYR A 264 3.79 -10.58 11.74
CA TYR A 264 3.21 -10.77 10.41
C TYR A 264 3.84 -9.85 9.37
N THR A 265 3.95 -8.55 9.64
CA THR A 265 4.54 -7.60 8.68
C THR A 265 6.03 -7.86 8.44
N THR A 266 6.78 -8.27 9.47
CA THR A 266 8.17 -8.73 9.33
C THR A 266 8.25 -9.99 8.47
N ALA A 267 7.33 -10.94 8.64
CA ALA A 267 7.24 -12.14 7.83
C ALA A 267 6.98 -11.79 6.34
N THR A 268 6.17 -10.76 6.06
CA THR A 268 5.97 -10.31 4.67
C THR A 268 7.24 -9.76 4.04
N VAL A 269 8.11 -9.10 4.81
CA VAL A 269 9.44 -8.67 4.33
C VAL A 269 10.30 -9.88 3.96
N ALA A 270 10.38 -10.85 4.85
CA ALA A 270 11.12 -12.10 4.61
C ALA A 270 10.58 -12.84 3.37
N GLY A 271 9.26 -12.91 3.24
CA GLY A 271 8.59 -13.53 2.09
C GLY A 271 8.91 -12.85 0.76
N MET A 272 8.98 -11.51 0.73
CA MET A 272 9.41 -10.76 -0.46
C MET A 272 10.84 -11.13 -0.88
N LEU A 273 11.75 -11.29 0.08
CA LEU A 273 13.15 -11.67 -0.19
C LEU A 273 13.22 -13.09 -0.75
N VAL A 274 12.50 -14.03 -0.15
CA VAL A 274 12.42 -15.42 -0.63
C VAL A 274 11.86 -15.47 -2.05
N LYS A 275 10.76 -14.77 -2.32
CA LYS A 275 10.16 -14.75 -3.67
C LYS A 275 11.06 -14.12 -4.71
N ASN A 276 11.78 -13.05 -4.37
CA ASN A 276 12.75 -12.44 -5.28
C ASN A 276 13.86 -13.42 -5.71
N TYR A 277 14.21 -14.38 -4.86
CA TYR A 277 15.07 -15.48 -5.23
C TYR A 277 14.35 -16.51 -6.10
N MET A 278 13.14 -16.91 -5.74
CA MET A 278 12.36 -17.96 -6.41
C MET A 278 11.94 -17.61 -7.84
N VAL A 279 11.64 -16.35 -8.13
CA VAL A 279 11.26 -15.85 -9.48
C VAL A 279 12.31 -16.15 -10.55
N LYS A 280 13.58 -16.35 -10.15
CA LYS A 280 14.65 -16.73 -11.08
C LYS A 280 14.59 -18.20 -11.53
N HIS A 281 13.87 -19.05 -10.79
CA HIS A 281 13.87 -20.50 -10.97
C HIS A 281 12.48 -21.07 -11.27
N VAL A 282 11.41 -20.32 -10.98
CA VAL A 282 10.03 -20.77 -11.11
C VAL A 282 9.22 -19.73 -11.89
N GLU A 283 8.35 -20.19 -12.79
CA GLU A 283 7.46 -19.33 -13.55
C GLU A 283 6.50 -18.55 -12.63
N ASP A 284 6.29 -17.26 -12.93
CA ASP A 284 5.46 -16.34 -12.14
C ASP A 284 4.08 -16.94 -11.80
N LYS A 285 3.41 -17.59 -12.77
CA LYS A 285 2.08 -18.17 -12.59
C LYS A 285 2.07 -19.34 -11.60
N LYS A 286 3.05 -20.25 -11.69
CA LYS A 286 3.17 -21.40 -10.78
C LYS A 286 3.52 -20.96 -9.38
N LEU A 287 4.45 -19.99 -9.29
CA LEU A 287 4.84 -19.40 -8.01
C LEU A 287 3.67 -18.67 -7.33
N LEU A 288 2.87 -17.92 -8.12
CA LEU A 288 1.68 -17.23 -7.63
C LEU A 288 0.65 -18.22 -7.10
N LEU A 289 0.32 -19.28 -7.87
CA LEU A 289 -0.64 -20.29 -7.43
C LEU A 289 -0.18 -21.01 -6.16
N ALA A 290 1.07 -21.49 -6.14
CA ALA A 290 1.61 -22.19 -4.97
C ALA A 290 1.60 -21.30 -3.72
N SER A 291 2.04 -20.04 -3.84
CA SER A 291 2.10 -19.15 -2.70
C SER A 291 0.72 -18.75 -2.18
N ILE A 292 -0.28 -18.55 -3.03
CA ILE A 292 -1.65 -18.25 -2.59
C ILE A 292 -2.31 -19.49 -1.97
N SER A 293 -2.08 -20.69 -2.54
CA SER A 293 -2.59 -21.94 -1.96
C SER A 293 -1.99 -22.21 -0.57
N LEU A 294 -0.68 -22.01 -0.39
CA LEU A 294 -0.04 -22.11 0.92
C LEU A 294 -0.55 -21.03 1.88
N SER A 295 -0.77 -19.81 1.39
CA SER A 295 -1.38 -18.73 2.22
C SER A 295 -2.76 -19.11 2.72
N PHE A 296 -3.60 -19.72 1.88
CA PHE A 296 -4.91 -20.22 2.29
C PHE A 296 -4.80 -21.29 3.37
N VAL A 297 -3.92 -22.30 3.19
CA VAL A 297 -3.72 -23.36 4.16
C VAL A 297 -3.24 -22.81 5.50
N PHE A 298 -2.25 -21.90 5.50
CA PHE A 298 -1.71 -21.34 6.74
C PHE A 298 -2.71 -20.42 7.45
N LEU A 299 -3.49 -19.61 6.72
CA LEU A 299 -4.53 -18.78 7.32
C LEU A 299 -5.66 -19.63 7.91
N LEU A 300 -6.07 -20.68 7.18
CA LEU A 300 -7.06 -21.64 7.68
C LEU A 300 -6.55 -22.35 8.93
N SER A 301 -5.29 -22.79 8.95
CA SER A 301 -4.67 -23.40 10.13
C SER A 301 -4.63 -22.42 11.31
N ALA A 302 -4.23 -21.17 11.08
CA ALA A 302 -4.25 -20.14 12.12
C ALA A 302 -5.67 -19.94 12.72
N PHE A 303 -6.71 -20.14 11.92
CA PHE A 303 -8.10 -20.05 12.38
C PHE A 303 -8.50 -21.28 13.22
N LEU A 304 -8.15 -22.49 12.77
CA LEU A 304 -8.59 -23.76 13.40
C LEU A 304 -7.95 -24.02 14.76
N PHE A 305 -6.70 -23.63 14.96
CA PHE A 305 -6.00 -23.86 16.22
C PHE A 305 -6.37 -22.82 17.28
N SER A 306 -6.65 -23.24 18.51
CA SER A 306 -6.97 -22.33 19.62
C SER A 306 -5.73 -21.80 20.35
N ASN A 307 -4.62 -22.54 20.33
CA ASN A 307 -3.38 -22.14 21.00
C ASN A 307 -2.76 -20.90 20.32
N LEU A 308 -2.53 -19.83 21.11
CA LEU A 308 -2.02 -18.56 20.60
C LEU A 308 -0.65 -18.69 19.93
N THR A 309 0.27 -19.47 20.53
CA THR A 309 1.61 -19.67 19.96
C THR A 309 1.53 -20.32 18.57
N VAL A 310 0.68 -21.35 18.44
CA VAL A 310 0.46 -22.05 17.17
C VAL A 310 -0.16 -21.10 16.13
N LYS A 311 -1.14 -20.26 16.54
CA LYS A 311 -1.71 -19.23 15.67
C LYS A 311 -0.63 -18.27 15.14
N VAL A 312 0.26 -17.80 16.01
CA VAL A 312 1.34 -16.88 15.65
C VAL A 312 2.29 -17.51 14.63
N ILE A 313 2.64 -18.79 14.80
CA ILE A 313 3.48 -19.50 13.83
C ILE A 313 2.79 -19.56 12.45
N PHE A 314 1.51 -19.91 12.39
CA PHE A 314 0.77 -19.97 11.13
C PHE A 314 0.56 -18.59 10.51
N ILE A 315 0.37 -17.54 11.30
CA ILE A 315 0.29 -16.15 10.83
C ILE A 315 1.64 -15.71 10.26
N PHE A 316 2.75 -16.09 10.86
CA PHE A 316 4.08 -15.84 10.30
C PHE A 316 4.25 -16.54 8.95
N LEU A 317 3.91 -17.83 8.85
CA LEU A 317 3.97 -18.59 7.60
C LEU A 317 3.01 -18.03 6.53
N PHE A 318 1.83 -17.59 6.93
CA PHE A 318 0.90 -16.85 6.06
C PHE A 318 1.55 -15.58 5.51
N GLY A 319 2.16 -14.75 6.39
CA GLY A 319 2.86 -13.53 6.00
C GLY A 319 3.98 -13.78 4.98
N VAL A 320 4.80 -14.81 5.18
CA VAL A 320 5.86 -15.20 4.25
C VAL A 320 5.29 -15.56 2.87
N ASN A 321 4.20 -16.31 2.84
CA ASN A 321 3.65 -16.82 1.58
C ASN A 321 2.77 -15.81 0.85
N VAL A 322 2.01 -14.99 1.55
CA VAL A 322 1.15 -13.99 0.91
C VAL A 322 1.95 -12.82 0.32
N ALA A 323 3.13 -12.53 0.82
CA ALA A 323 3.95 -11.40 0.39
C ALA A 323 4.39 -11.48 -1.07
N GLY A 324 4.51 -10.34 -1.74
CA GLY A 324 5.11 -10.23 -3.09
C GLY A 324 4.24 -10.71 -4.25
N ASN A 325 3.04 -11.25 -4.02
CA ASN A 325 2.16 -11.75 -5.09
C ASN A 325 1.65 -10.62 -6.00
N PHE A 326 1.56 -9.38 -5.50
CA PHE A 326 1.26 -8.24 -6.37
C PHE A 326 2.32 -8.02 -7.44
N SER A 327 3.61 -8.19 -7.09
CA SER A 327 4.70 -8.04 -8.05
C SER A 327 4.66 -9.12 -9.14
N LEU A 328 4.27 -10.37 -8.79
CA LEU A 328 4.06 -11.45 -9.76
C LEU A 328 2.90 -11.12 -10.70
N THR A 329 1.76 -10.68 -10.16
CA THR A 329 0.59 -10.26 -10.95
C THR A 329 0.94 -9.09 -11.88
N PHE A 330 1.74 -8.14 -11.38
CA PHE A 330 2.21 -7.01 -12.14
C PHE A 330 3.13 -7.43 -13.30
N SER A 331 4.08 -8.33 -13.04
CA SER A 331 4.95 -8.93 -14.06
C SER A 331 4.13 -9.62 -15.15
N MET A 332 3.12 -10.40 -14.77
CA MET A 332 2.21 -11.06 -15.71
C MET A 332 1.48 -10.06 -16.62
N GLY A 333 0.98 -8.96 -16.07
CA GLY A 333 0.33 -7.90 -16.85
C GLY A 333 1.28 -7.20 -17.82
N LEU A 334 2.53 -6.96 -17.41
CA LEU A 334 3.55 -6.29 -18.25
C LEU A 334 4.02 -7.16 -19.41
N ASN A 335 4.03 -8.49 -19.27
CA ASN A 335 4.45 -9.40 -20.34
C ASN A 335 3.59 -9.27 -21.60
N ILE A 336 2.34 -8.79 -21.48
CA ILE A 336 1.43 -8.59 -22.62
C ILE A 336 1.55 -7.18 -23.21
N GLY A 337 1.84 -6.20 -22.38
CA GLY A 337 1.91 -4.81 -22.82
C GLY A 337 3.16 -4.08 -22.35
N PRO A 338 4.38 -4.53 -22.70
CA PRO A 338 5.61 -3.92 -22.18
C PRO A 338 5.78 -2.45 -22.59
N ARG A 339 5.16 -2.05 -23.71
CA ARG A 339 5.13 -0.64 -24.15
C ARG A 339 4.19 0.24 -23.33
N PHE A 340 3.24 -0.36 -22.61
CA PHE A 340 2.17 0.32 -21.86
C PHE A 340 2.31 0.17 -20.33
N THR A 341 3.53 0.01 -19.85
CA THR A 341 3.85 -0.20 -18.42
C THR A 341 3.11 0.75 -17.49
N ASN A 342 3.04 2.04 -17.83
CA ASN A 342 2.40 3.04 -16.98
C ASN A 342 0.87 2.82 -16.91
N ILE A 343 0.24 2.45 -18.02
CA ILE A 343 -1.21 2.21 -18.09
C ILE A 343 -1.56 0.94 -17.33
N VAL A 344 -0.83 -0.16 -17.57
CA VAL A 344 -1.03 -1.43 -16.86
C VAL A 344 -0.84 -1.23 -15.35
N SER A 345 0.21 -0.49 -14.95
CA SER A 345 0.46 -0.14 -13.55
C SER A 345 -0.71 0.61 -12.94
N SER A 346 -1.20 1.64 -13.62
CA SER A 346 -2.31 2.46 -13.12
C SER A 346 -3.60 1.66 -12.96
N LEU A 347 -3.91 0.79 -13.92
CA LEU A 347 -5.10 -0.07 -13.86
C LEU A 347 -5.02 -1.07 -12.70
N LEU A 348 -3.87 -1.73 -12.51
CA LEU A 348 -3.67 -2.67 -11.41
C LEU A 348 -3.79 -1.99 -10.04
N HIS A 349 -3.18 -0.82 -9.86
CA HIS A 349 -3.30 -0.08 -8.60
C HIS A 349 -4.72 0.44 -8.36
N ALA A 350 -5.38 0.98 -9.39
CA ALA A 350 -6.77 1.44 -9.27
C ALA A 350 -7.72 0.30 -8.89
N SER A 351 -7.59 -0.86 -9.55
CA SER A 351 -8.36 -2.06 -9.21
C SER A 351 -8.11 -2.52 -7.79
N SER A 352 -6.85 -2.51 -7.35
CA SER A 352 -6.46 -2.88 -5.98
C SER A 352 -7.14 -1.99 -4.94
N TYR A 353 -7.08 -0.67 -5.10
CA TYR A 353 -7.71 0.26 -4.16
C TYR A 353 -9.24 0.19 -4.18
N LEU A 354 -9.86 -0.06 -5.35
CA LEU A 354 -11.30 -0.30 -5.42
C LEU A 354 -11.70 -1.55 -4.62
N GLY A 355 -10.89 -2.61 -4.69
CA GLY A 355 -11.10 -3.79 -3.88
C GLY A 355 -11.01 -3.50 -2.39
N VAL A 356 -9.99 -2.75 -1.97
CA VAL A 356 -9.83 -2.34 -0.57
C VAL A 356 -11.03 -1.53 -0.10
N VAL A 357 -11.51 -0.55 -0.88
CA VAL A 357 -12.71 0.24 -0.54
C VAL A 357 -13.90 -0.67 -0.26
N PHE A 358 -14.17 -1.63 -1.13
CA PHE A 358 -15.30 -2.53 -0.98
C PHE A 358 -15.16 -3.47 0.23
N PHE A 359 -14.00 -4.14 0.35
CA PHE A 359 -13.83 -5.16 1.38
C PHE A 359 -13.57 -4.59 2.77
N GLN A 360 -13.05 -3.38 2.92
CA GLN A 360 -12.96 -2.70 4.22
C GLN A 360 -14.36 -2.42 4.80
N TYR A 361 -15.28 -1.93 3.97
CA TYR A 361 -16.68 -1.77 4.38
C TYR A 361 -17.32 -3.11 4.73
N LEU A 362 -17.20 -4.10 3.83
CA LEU A 362 -17.81 -5.42 4.02
C LEU A 362 -17.30 -6.08 5.30
N SER A 363 -15.98 -5.99 5.58
CA SER A 363 -15.38 -6.55 6.79
C SER A 363 -15.89 -5.90 8.06
N GLY A 364 -16.03 -4.57 8.07
CA GLY A 364 -16.62 -3.85 9.20
C GLY A 364 -18.09 -4.25 9.44
N TYR A 365 -18.88 -4.25 8.36
CA TYR A 365 -20.29 -4.66 8.42
C TYR A 365 -20.46 -6.10 8.95
N MET A 366 -19.72 -7.03 8.38
CA MET A 366 -19.80 -8.45 8.78
C MET A 366 -19.30 -8.69 10.21
N SER A 367 -18.28 -7.92 10.64
CA SER A 367 -17.73 -8.05 12.01
C SER A 367 -18.70 -7.57 13.06
N GLU A 368 -19.51 -6.56 12.79
CA GLU A 368 -20.49 -6.05 13.73
C GLU A 368 -21.77 -6.89 13.77
N ASN A 369 -22.31 -7.20 12.58
CA ASN A 369 -23.64 -7.83 12.49
C ASN A 369 -23.63 -9.36 12.64
N PHE A 370 -22.48 -10.01 12.44
CA PHE A 370 -22.38 -11.48 12.55
C PHE A 370 -21.37 -11.91 13.59
N SER A 371 -20.08 -11.70 13.35
CA SER A 371 -19.01 -12.09 14.27
C SER A 371 -17.70 -11.37 13.90
N LYS A 372 -16.88 -11.04 14.89
CA LYS A 372 -15.53 -10.54 14.67
C LYS A 372 -14.62 -11.52 13.89
N ASN A 373 -14.97 -12.82 13.89
CA ASN A 373 -14.32 -13.82 13.06
C ASN A 373 -14.62 -13.68 11.56
N SER A 374 -15.66 -12.92 11.19
CA SER A 374 -16.10 -12.73 9.80
C SER A 374 -15.01 -12.17 8.90
N VAL A 375 -14.08 -11.38 9.44
CA VAL A 375 -12.92 -10.89 8.70
C VAL A 375 -12.09 -12.04 8.13
N LEU A 376 -11.79 -13.05 8.95
CA LEU A 376 -11.03 -14.22 8.50
C LEU A 376 -11.79 -15.05 7.47
N TYR A 377 -13.12 -15.15 7.59
CA TYR A 377 -13.95 -15.82 6.57
C TYR A 377 -13.90 -15.09 5.24
N ILE A 378 -13.93 -13.75 5.27
CA ILE A 378 -13.78 -12.92 4.05
C ILE A 378 -12.40 -13.18 3.43
N ASP A 379 -11.32 -13.11 4.21
CA ASP A 379 -9.97 -13.30 3.70
C ASP A 379 -9.75 -14.72 3.14
N LEU A 380 -10.30 -15.75 3.81
CA LEU A 380 -10.27 -17.12 3.30
C LEU A 380 -11.07 -17.28 2.02
N ALA A 381 -12.26 -16.66 1.92
CA ALA A 381 -13.07 -16.67 0.70
C ALA A 381 -12.33 -15.97 -0.46
N LEU A 382 -11.70 -14.84 -0.21
CA LEU A 382 -10.90 -14.11 -1.20
C LEU A 382 -9.71 -14.95 -1.70
N LEU A 383 -8.99 -15.61 -0.81
CA LEU A 383 -7.89 -16.51 -1.17
C LEU A 383 -8.39 -17.71 -1.97
N LEU A 384 -9.54 -18.29 -1.62
CA LEU A 384 -10.14 -19.40 -2.36
C LEU A 384 -10.53 -18.98 -3.78
N ILE A 385 -11.18 -17.81 -3.93
CA ILE A 385 -11.52 -17.26 -5.25
C ILE A 385 -10.24 -17.01 -6.06
N LEU A 386 -9.19 -16.48 -5.44
CA LEU A 386 -7.88 -16.28 -6.08
C LEU A 386 -7.29 -17.60 -6.60
N ILE A 387 -7.31 -18.66 -5.79
CA ILE A 387 -6.82 -19.99 -6.20
C ILE A 387 -7.58 -20.46 -7.44
N ILE A 388 -8.91 -20.38 -7.43
CA ILE A 388 -9.77 -20.79 -8.55
C ILE A 388 -9.43 -19.99 -9.80
N VAL A 389 -9.36 -18.67 -9.70
CA VAL A 389 -9.07 -17.78 -10.83
C VAL A 389 -7.69 -18.09 -11.43
N ILE A 390 -6.66 -18.22 -10.61
CA ILE A 390 -5.29 -18.50 -11.09
C ILE A 390 -5.19 -19.93 -11.65
N ALA A 391 -5.88 -20.92 -11.07
CA ALA A 391 -5.91 -22.29 -11.58
C ALA A 391 -6.57 -22.36 -12.97
N ILE A 392 -7.64 -21.57 -13.21
CA ILE A 392 -8.29 -21.45 -14.51
C ILE A 392 -7.32 -20.87 -15.55
N ILE A 393 -6.54 -19.85 -15.16
CA ILE A 393 -5.52 -19.25 -16.03
C ILE A 393 -4.45 -20.28 -16.40
N ASN A 394 -3.98 -21.05 -15.42
CA ASN A 394 -2.95 -22.06 -15.65
C ASN A 394 -3.39 -23.21 -16.56
N LYS A 395 -4.67 -23.65 -16.45
CA LYS A 395 -5.23 -24.74 -17.29
C LYS A 395 -5.54 -24.32 -18.72
N ARG A 396 -6.02 -23.12 -18.91
CA ARG A 396 -6.17 -22.54 -20.22
C ARG A 396 -4.80 -22.00 -20.60
N GLU A 397 -3.97 -22.80 -21.31
CA GLU A 397 -2.96 -22.22 -22.20
C GLU A 397 -3.72 -21.29 -23.12
N LEU A 398 -3.78 -20.06 -22.70
CA LEU A 398 -4.53 -19.03 -23.37
C LEU A 398 -3.76 -18.69 -24.64
N LYS A 399 -3.83 -19.57 -25.66
CA LYS A 399 -3.46 -19.30 -27.04
C LYS A 399 -4.00 -17.95 -27.54
N TYR A 400 -5.01 -17.41 -26.85
CA TYR A 400 -5.57 -16.09 -27.09
C TYR A 400 -4.75 -14.94 -26.47
N LEU A 401 -3.81 -15.20 -25.56
CA LEU A 401 -3.11 -14.16 -24.78
C LEU A 401 -1.73 -13.82 -25.32
N SER A 402 -1.20 -14.61 -26.23
CA SER A 402 0.06 -14.33 -26.92
C SER A 402 -0.08 -13.37 -28.10
N ARG A 403 -1.28 -12.87 -28.40
CA ARG A 403 -1.42 -11.78 -29.35
C ARG A 403 -0.97 -10.50 -28.67
N GLU A 404 0.24 -10.04 -29.02
CA GLU A 404 0.70 -8.70 -28.69
C GLU A 404 -0.42 -7.69 -28.97
N ILE A 405 -0.63 -6.74 -28.05
CA ILE A 405 -1.55 -5.63 -28.29
C ILE A 405 -0.92 -4.80 -29.40
N ASN A 406 -1.22 -5.14 -30.63
CA ASN A 406 -0.90 -4.30 -31.79
C ASN A 406 -1.89 -3.13 -31.78
N ILE A 407 -1.50 -2.05 -31.10
CA ILE A 407 -2.11 -0.74 -31.29
C ILE A 407 -1.32 -0.08 -32.42
N ALA A 408 -1.87 -0.16 -33.63
CA ALA A 408 -1.41 0.60 -34.77
C ALA A 408 -1.64 2.11 -34.56
#